data_28cbf69367813929307fd9cdbbc49c43
#
_entry.id   28cbf69367813929307fd9cdbbc49c43
#
_cell.length_a   1.000
_cell.length_b   1.000
_cell.length_c   1.000
_cell.angle_alpha   90.00
_cell.angle_beta   90.00
_cell.angle_gamma   90.00
#
_symmetry.space_group_name_H-M   'P 1'
#
loop_
_entity.id
_entity.type
_entity.pdbx_description
1 polymer ?
#
loop_
_entity_poly.entity_id
_entity_poly.type
_entity_poly.pdbx_seq_one_letter_code
_entity_poly.pdbx_strand_id
1 'polypeptide(L)'
;VGGAKVSTKLDLLANLVTKVDILVLGGGMANTFVAARGGSVGASLYEPDKLDAAREVEKAAEASGCRILLPSDGIMSAEFAANPETTTGPSDNIGDGLMMLDIGPDSIAEISEAIKGCKTVVWNGPMGAFEMEPFDQGTIGVGKTVAALTKDGSILSVAGGGDTVAALAHAGI
;
A
#
# COMPACT_ATOMS: atom_id res chain seq x y z
N VAL A 1 -5.53 0.90 -1.98
CA VAL A 1 -5.11 0.38 -3.28
C VAL A 1 -3.65 -0.04 -3.22
N GLY A 2 -3.36 -1.27 -3.60
CA GLY A 2 -2.00 -1.80 -3.71
C GLY A 2 -1.67 -2.19 -5.14
N GLY A 3 -0.45 -2.64 -5.37
CA GLY A 3 0.00 -3.12 -6.67
C GLY A 3 1.39 -2.60 -7.03
N ALA A 4 1.89 -3.04 -8.19
CA ALA A 4 3.26 -2.78 -8.61
C ALA A 4 3.42 -1.43 -9.31
N LYS A 5 2.44 -1.00 -10.08
CA LYS A 5 2.61 0.10 -11.05
C LYS A 5 1.49 1.14 -11.00
N VAL A 6 1.88 2.41 -10.94
CA VAL A 6 0.98 3.56 -11.12
C VAL A 6 0.35 3.53 -12.50
N SER A 7 1.13 3.23 -13.54
CA SER A 7 0.68 3.24 -14.94
C SER A 7 -0.52 2.34 -15.22
N THR A 8 -0.66 1.23 -14.49
CA THR A 8 -1.79 0.31 -14.65
C THR A 8 -3.05 0.75 -13.90
N LYS A 9 -2.92 1.67 -12.94
CA LYS A 9 -4.02 2.10 -12.06
C LYS A 9 -4.23 3.62 -12.04
N LEU A 10 -3.58 4.35 -12.92
CA LEU A 10 -3.60 5.82 -12.92
C LEU A 10 -5.03 6.37 -13.00
N ASP A 11 -5.85 5.85 -13.92
CA ASP A 11 -7.24 6.27 -14.08
C ASP A 11 -8.07 5.96 -12.83
N LEU A 12 -7.85 4.80 -12.23
CA LEU A 12 -8.51 4.43 -10.98
C LEU A 12 -8.13 5.40 -9.85
N LEU A 13 -6.85 5.71 -9.69
CA LEU A 13 -6.38 6.63 -8.65
C LEU A 13 -6.92 8.04 -8.87
N ALA A 14 -6.86 8.56 -10.09
CA ALA A 14 -7.37 9.87 -10.44
C ALA A 14 -8.87 10.01 -10.15
N ASN A 15 -9.63 8.95 -10.35
CA ASN A 15 -11.06 8.92 -10.05
C ASN A 15 -11.31 8.81 -8.54
N LEU A 16 -10.61 7.91 -7.85
CA LEU A 16 -10.81 7.67 -6.41
C LEU A 16 -10.53 8.89 -5.55
N VAL A 17 -9.48 9.66 -5.85
CA VAL A 17 -9.12 10.85 -5.05
C VAL A 17 -10.21 11.92 -5.03
N THR A 18 -11.15 11.90 -5.98
CA THR A 18 -12.30 12.80 -6.01
C THR A 18 -13.51 12.26 -5.23
N LYS A 19 -13.46 11.01 -4.79
CA LYS A 19 -14.61 10.29 -4.20
C LYS A 19 -14.39 9.76 -2.79
N VAL A 20 -13.14 9.63 -2.36
CA VAL A 20 -12.81 9.05 -1.05
C VAL A 20 -12.18 10.09 -0.14
N ASP A 21 -12.31 9.91 1.16
CA ASP A 21 -11.69 10.78 2.17
C ASP A 21 -10.22 10.46 2.36
N ILE A 22 -9.88 9.18 2.31
CA ILE A 22 -8.51 8.68 2.49
C ILE A 22 -8.21 7.67 1.40
N LEU A 23 -7.10 7.85 0.70
CA LEU A 23 -6.55 6.87 -0.24
C LEU A 23 -5.27 6.30 0.33
N VAL A 24 -5.29 5.02 0.71
CA VAL A 24 -4.12 4.28 1.19
C VAL A 24 -3.45 3.62 -0.01
N LEU A 25 -2.15 3.79 -0.16
CA LEU A 25 -1.36 3.17 -1.23
C LEU A 25 -0.36 2.18 -0.65
N GLY A 26 -0.16 1.07 -1.35
CA GLY A 26 0.81 0.03 -1.00
C GLY A 26 1.49 -0.56 -2.22
N GLY A 27 2.49 -1.41 -1.99
CA GLY A 27 3.25 -2.06 -3.05
C GLY A 27 4.21 -1.13 -3.79
N GLY A 28 4.70 -1.57 -4.94
CA GLY A 28 5.61 -0.79 -5.78
C GLY A 28 5.04 0.54 -6.25
N MET A 29 3.74 0.63 -6.38
CA MET A 29 3.04 1.88 -6.70
C MET A 29 3.26 2.94 -5.61
N ALA A 30 3.21 2.57 -4.34
CA ALA A 30 3.51 3.48 -3.24
C ALA A 30 4.95 3.98 -3.30
N ASN A 31 5.91 3.15 -3.71
CA ASN A 31 7.31 3.54 -3.89
C ASN A 31 7.45 4.65 -4.92
N THR A 32 6.67 4.62 -6.00
CA THR A 32 6.65 5.69 -6.99
C THR A 32 6.21 7.02 -6.37
N PHE A 33 5.20 7.01 -5.51
CA PHE A 33 4.75 8.20 -4.78
C PHE A 33 5.80 8.70 -3.79
N VAL A 34 6.47 7.80 -3.07
CA VAL A 34 7.57 8.15 -2.16
C VAL A 34 8.71 8.82 -2.92
N ALA A 35 9.12 8.25 -4.05
CA ALA A 35 10.14 8.83 -4.91
C ALA A 35 9.71 10.20 -5.47
N ALA A 36 8.44 10.35 -5.84
CA ALA A 36 7.89 11.62 -6.30
C ALA A 36 7.94 12.73 -5.23
N ARG A 37 7.87 12.36 -3.95
CA ARG A 37 8.04 13.28 -2.81
C ARG A 37 9.51 13.56 -2.48
N GLY A 38 10.46 12.96 -3.19
CA GLY A 38 11.89 13.14 -2.99
C GLY A 38 12.54 12.10 -2.09
N GLY A 39 11.84 11.05 -1.69
CA GLY A 39 12.38 9.96 -0.89
C GLY A 39 13.31 9.04 -1.68
N SER A 40 14.19 8.33 -0.97
CA SER A 40 15.09 7.32 -1.53
C SER A 40 14.46 5.95 -1.38
N VAL A 41 14.21 5.28 -2.50
CA VAL A 41 13.55 3.97 -2.53
C VAL A 41 14.53 2.80 -2.77
N GLY A 42 15.85 3.07 -2.81
CA GLY A 42 16.87 2.05 -3.00
C GLY A 42 16.69 1.29 -4.31
N ALA A 43 16.76 -0.04 -4.22
CA ALA A 43 16.53 -0.94 -5.36
C ALA A 43 15.05 -1.37 -5.50
N SER A 44 14.12 -0.74 -4.78
CA SER A 44 12.70 -1.05 -4.82
C SER A 44 12.11 -0.86 -6.21
N LEU A 45 11.12 -1.69 -6.54
CA LEU A 45 10.31 -1.51 -7.74
C LEU A 45 9.58 -0.18 -7.69
N TYR A 46 9.79 0.67 -8.68
CA TYR A 46 9.03 1.92 -8.88
C TYR A 46 9.12 2.34 -10.34
N GLU A 47 8.31 3.30 -10.74
CA GLU A 47 8.29 3.81 -12.11
C GLU A 47 8.91 5.21 -12.18
N PRO A 48 10.21 5.34 -12.53
CA PRO A 48 10.87 6.65 -12.56
C PRO A 48 10.31 7.61 -13.63
N ASP A 49 9.64 7.09 -14.64
CA ASP A 49 8.96 7.88 -15.68
C ASP A 49 7.54 8.30 -15.30
N LYS A 50 7.04 7.91 -14.12
CA LYS A 50 5.69 8.21 -13.62
C LYS A 50 5.67 9.13 -12.40
N LEU A 51 6.77 9.75 -12.04
CA LEU A 51 6.84 10.67 -10.89
C LEU A 51 5.89 11.87 -11.06
N ASP A 52 5.83 12.43 -12.26
CA ASP A 52 4.92 13.55 -12.54
C ASP A 52 3.44 13.10 -12.48
N ALA A 53 3.13 11.90 -12.96
CA ALA A 53 1.79 11.33 -12.84
C ALA A 53 1.39 11.17 -11.36
N ALA A 54 2.29 10.69 -10.51
CA ALA A 54 2.06 10.60 -9.07
C ALA A 54 1.83 11.97 -8.44
N ARG A 55 2.59 12.98 -8.83
CA ARG A 55 2.41 14.36 -8.36
C ARG A 55 1.05 14.94 -8.75
N GLU A 56 0.58 14.63 -9.96
CA GLU A 56 -0.75 15.07 -10.43
C GLU A 56 -1.88 14.41 -9.62
N VAL A 57 -1.73 13.14 -9.25
CA VAL A 57 -2.70 12.47 -8.36
C VAL A 57 -2.71 13.13 -6.98
N GLU A 58 -1.54 13.48 -6.42
CA GLU A 58 -1.46 14.16 -5.13
C GLU A 58 -2.08 15.57 -5.16
N LYS A 59 -1.90 16.30 -6.25
CA LYS A 59 -2.56 17.61 -6.44
C LYS A 59 -4.07 17.47 -6.52
N ALA A 60 -4.56 16.49 -7.26
CA ALA A 60 -5.99 16.22 -7.37
C ALA A 60 -6.59 15.81 -6.02
N ALA A 61 -5.87 15.01 -5.24
CA ALA A 61 -6.27 14.64 -3.88
C ALA A 61 -6.38 15.85 -2.97
N GLU A 62 -5.38 16.72 -2.97
CA GLU A 62 -5.37 17.95 -2.18
C GLU A 62 -6.55 18.87 -2.55
N ALA A 63 -6.78 19.06 -3.84
CA ALA A 63 -7.90 19.87 -4.33
C ALA A 63 -9.27 19.29 -3.94
N SER A 64 -9.38 17.97 -3.80
CA SER A 64 -10.62 17.27 -3.42
C SER A 64 -10.78 17.05 -1.92
N GLY A 65 -9.77 17.41 -1.11
CA GLY A 65 -9.77 17.14 0.32
C GLY A 65 -9.50 15.68 0.68
N CYS A 66 -8.96 14.89 -0.25
CA CYS A 66 -8.58 13.51 -0.03
C CYS A 66 -7.16 13.44 0.56
N ARG A 67 -6.99 12.68 1.66
CA ARG A 67 -5.69 12.41 2.25
C ARG A 67 -5.08 11.17 1.60
N ILE A 68 -3.88 11.31 1.04
CA ILE A 68 -3.10 10.16 0.58
C ILE A 68 -2.21 9.67 1.72
N LEU A 69 -2.41 8.43 2.13
CA LEU A 69 -1.65 7.76 3.18
C LEU A 69 -0.66 6.77 2.55
N LEU A 70 0.62 7.13 2.59
CA LEU A 70 1.72 6.27 2.17
C LEU A 70 2.27 5.47 3.35
N PRO A 71 2.84 4.29 3.13
CA PRO A 71 3.55 3.57 4.19
C PRO A 71 4.67 4.43 4.78
N SER A 72 4.77 4.49 6.11
CA SER A 72 5.85 5.20 6.80
C SER A 72 7.07 4.34 7.00
N ASP A 73 6.89 3.03 7.07
CA ASP A 73 7.96 2.04 7.19
C ASP A 73 7.74 0.86 6.26
N GLY A 74 8.76 0.04 6.11
CA GLY A 74 8.71 -1.13 5.25
C GLY A 74 9.63 -2.24 5.72
N ILE A 75 9.41 -3.40 5.13
CA ILE A 75 10.26 -4.58 5.27
C ILE A 75 11.11 -4.67 4.02
N MET A 76 12.43 -4.55 4.19
CA MET A 76 13.40 -4.50 3.11
C MET A 76 14.21 -5.77 3.05
N SER A 77 14.60 -6.14 1.83
CA SER A 77 15.53 -7.23 1.56
C SER A 77 16.39 -6.92 0.34
N ALA A 78 17.61 -7.44 0.33
CA ALA A 78 18.47 -7.41 -0.86
C ALA A 78 18.08 -8.50 -1.87
N GLU A 79 17.25 -9.47 -1.47
CA GLU A 79 16.84 -10.60 -2.28
C GLU A 79 15.32 -10.66 -2.41
N PHE A 80 14.85 -10.87 -3.62
CA PHE A 80 13.46 -11.18 -3.91
C PHE A 80 13.26 -12.69 -3.88
N ALA A 81 13.18 -13.25 -2.68
CA ALA A 81 13.08 -14.69 -2.42
C ALA A 81 12.28 -14.94 -1.13
N ALA A 82 11.88 -16.20 -0.92
CA ALA A 82 11.19 -16.59 0.31
C ALA A 82 12.18 -16.63 1.49
N ASN A 83 11.74 -16.07 2.63
CA ASN A 83 12.48 -16.06 3.90
C ASN A 83 13.93 -15.55 3.79
N PRO A 84 14.17 -14.41 3.12
CA PRO A 84 15.49 -13.81 3.07
C PRO A 84 15.81 -13.09 4.38
N GLU A 85 17.03 -12.62 4.51
CA GLU A 85 17.38 -11.66 5.56
C GLU A 85 16.60 -10.35 5.30
N THR A 86 15.95 -9.82 6.33
CA THR A 86 15.13 -8.62 6.24
C THR A 86 15.56 -7.55 7.22
N THR A 87 15.29 -6.29 6.84
CA THR A 87 15.47 -5.11 7.70
C THR A 87 14.18 -4.32 7.69
N THR A 88 13.76 -3.83 8.84
CA THR A 88 12.63 -2.91 8.97
C THR A 88 13.16 -1.49 9.10
N GLY A 89 12.62 -0.57 8.35
CA GLY A 89 13.06 0.82 8.38
C GLY A 89 12.12 1.78 7.64
N PRO A 90 12.46 3.08 7.61
CA PRO A 90 11.63 4.09 6.97
C PRO A 90 11.49 3.86 5.46
N SER A 91 10.30 4.08 4.94
CA SER A 91 9.95 3.86 3.52
C SER A 91 10.57 4.89 2.57
N ASP A 92 10.98 6.04 3.08
CA ASP A 92 11.53 7.16 2.30
C ASP A 92 13.05 7.27 2.35
N ASN A 93 13.70 6.36 3.05
CA ASN A 93 15.17 6.31 3.17
C ASN A 93 15.65 4.85 3.14
N ILE A 94 15.44 4.21 2.00
CA ILE A 94 15.83 2.82 1.78
C ILE A 94 17.27 2.78 1.30
N GLY A 95 18.10 1.94 1.94
CA GLY A 95 19.51 1.79 1.59
C GLY A 95 19.72 1.25 0.18
N ASP A 96 20.88 1.56 -0.39
CA ASP A 96 21.27 1.07 -1.71
C ASP A 96 21.26 -0.46 -1.72
N GLY A 97 20.72 -1.03 -2.81
CA GLY A 97 20.62 -2.47 -2.97
C GLY A 97 19.49 -3.14 -2.20
N LEU A 98 18.75 -2.41 -1.36
CA LEU A 98 17.59 -2.93 -0.64
C LEU A 98 16.29 -2.61 -1.36
N MET A 99 15.38 -3.56 -1.36
CA MET A 99 14.03 -3.45 -1.91
C MET A 99 13.01 -3.49 -0.79
N MET A 100 12.06 -2.56 -0.78
CA MET A 100 10.89 -2.67 0.09
C MET A 100 9.90 -3.64 -0.53
N LEU A 101 9.63 -4.74 0.16
CA LEU A 101 8.78 -5.82 -0.35
C LEU A 101 7.46 -5.95 0.41
N ASP A 102 7.30 -5.26 1.52
CA ASP A 102 6.05 -5.17 2.27
C ASP A 102 6.03 -3.89 3.09
N ILE A 103 4.85 -3.49 3.53
CA ILE A 103 4.70 -2.43 4.52
C ILE A 103 5.14 -2.94 5.89
N GLY A 104 5.64 -2.03 6.73
CA GLY A 104 6.11 -2.38 8.05
C GLY A 104 5.02 -2.31 9.14
N PRO A 105 5.39 -2.63 10.39
CA PRO A 105 4.43 -2.66 11.51
C PRO A 105 3.83 -1.29 11.83
N ASP A 106 4.58 -0.21 11.70
CA ASP A 106 4.05 1.15 11.93
C ASP A 106 3.02 1.51 10.86
N SER A 107 3.27 1.14 9.62
CA SER A 107 2.33 1.34 8.51
C SER A 107 1.03 0.58 8.73
N ILE A 108 1.11 -0.67 9.18
CA ILE A 108 -0.07 -1.49 9.51
C ILE A 108 -0.89 -0.79 10.61
N ALA A 109 -0.24 -0.30 11.66
CA ALA A 109 -0.91 0.39 12.76
C ALA A 109 -1.58 1.70 12.28
N GLU A 110 -0.90 2.50 11.49
CA GLU A 110 -1.42 3.77 10.96
C GLU A 110 -2.62 3.55 10.03
N ILE A 111 -2.53 2.57 9.14
CA ILE A 111 -3.63 2.20 8.24
C ILE A 111 -4.81 1.68 9.03
N SER A 112 -4.58 0.83 10.02
CA SER A 112 -5.62 0.28 10.88
C SER A 112 -6.35 1.36 11.66
N GLU A 113 -5.65 2.35 12.19
CA GLU A 113 -6.26 3.51 12.87
C GLU A 113 -7.09 4.35 11.90
N ALA A 114 -6.60 4.57 10.68
CA ALA A 114 -7.36 5.30 9.66
C ALA A 114 -8.67 4.57 9.30
N ILE A 115 -8.63 3.26 9.16
CA ILE A 115 -9.80 2.43 8.84
C ILE A 115 -10.85 2.49 9.96
N LYS A 116 -10.45 2.51 11.21
CA LYS A 116 -11.36 2.61 12.36
C LYS A 116 -12.23 3.86 12.32
N GLY A 117 -11.74 4.95 11.74
CA GLY A 117 -12.49 6.19 11.57
C GLY A 117 -13.39 6.24 10.33
N CYS A 118 -13.38 5.20 9.50
CA CYS A 118 -14.13 5.16 8.25
C CYS A 118 -15.45 4.41 8.38
N LYS A 119 -16.33 4.59 7.40
CA LYS A 119 -17.61 3.86 7.29
C LYS A 119 -17.58 2.81 6.19
N THR A 120 -16.83 3.06 5.13
CA THR A 120 -16.74 2.19 3.94
C THR A 120 -15.29 2.04 3.54
N VAL A 121 -14.91 0.82 3.22
CA VAL A 121 -13.58 0.48 2.71
C VAL A 121 -13.72 -0.24 1.37
N VAL A 122 -13.02 0.27 0.37
CA VAL A 122 -12.84 -0.41 -0.92
C VAL A 122 -11.38 -0.80 -1.05
N TRP A 123 -11.11 -2.07 -1.27
CA TRP A 123 -9.76 -2.59 -1.34
C TRP A 123 -9.48 -3.24 -2.69
N ASN A 124 -8.43 -2.77 -3.35
CA ASN A 124 -7.95 -3.33 -4.61
C ASN A 124 -6.41 -3.40 -4.59
N GLY A 125 -5.86 -4.59 -4.55
CA GLY A 125 -4.44 -4.88 -4.60
C GLY A 125 -3.79 -5.11 -3.23
N PRO A 126 -2.85 -6.05 -3.14
CA PRO A 126 -2.13 -6.36 -1.90
C PRO A 126 -1.15 -5.25 -1.51
N MET A 127 -0.73 -5.24 -0.23
CA MET A 127 0.17 -4.23 0.33
C MET A 127 1.65 -4.58 0.15
N GLY A 128 1.95 -5.82 -0.19
CA GLY A 128 3.32 -6.30 -0.40
C GLY A 128 3.37 -7.50 -1.32
N ALA A 129 4.55 -8.11 -1.44
CA ALA A 129 4.78 -9.33 -2.22
C ALA A 129 4.24 -10.56 -1.46
N PHE A 130 2.95 -10.60 -1.23
CA PHE A 130 2.25 -11.52 -0.33
C PHE A 130 2.47 -13.00 -0.66
N GLU A 131 2.87 -13.31 -1.88
CA GLU A 131 3.12 -14.67 -2.34
C GLU A 131 4.38 -15.28 -1.72
N MET A 132 5.25 -14.43 -1.15
CA MET A 132 6.50 -14.84 -0.51
C MET A 132 6.54 -14.42 0.95
N GLU A 133 6.76 -15.39 1.85
CA GLU A 133 6.99 -15.07 3.25
C GLU A 133 8.37 -14.40 3.45
N PRO A 134 8.50 -13.40 4.34
CA PRO A 134 7.47 -12.86 5.26
C PRO A 134 6.73 -11.62 4.72
N PHE A 135 6.67 -11.43 3.41
CA PHE A 135 6.13 -10.23 2.76
C PHE A 135 4.60 -10.23 2.60
N ASP A 136 3.93 -11.13 3.30
CA ASP A 136 2.46 -11.23 3.41
C ASP A 136 1.91 -10.54 4.67
N GLN A 137 2.77 -10.18 5.62
CA GLN A 137 2.35 -9.68 6.94
C GLN A 137 1.59 -8.35 6.89
N GLY A 138 1.95 -7.46 5.98
CA GLY A 138 1.24 -6.20 5.79
C GLY A 138 -0.19 -6.40 5.32
N THR A 139 -0.37 -7.22 4.32
CA THR A 139 -1.70 -7.57 3.78
C THR A 139 -2.54 -8.30 4.82
N ILE A 140 -1.95 -9.25 5.54
CA ILE A 140 -2.62 -9.98 6.62
C ILE A 140 -3.05 -9.03 7.75
N GLY A 141 -2.15 -8.16 8.20
CA GLY A 141 -2.43 -7.22 9.30
C GLY A 141 -3.57 -6.26 8.98
N VAL A 142 -3.53 -5.63 7.82
CA VAL A 142 -4.61 -4.75 7.34
C VAL A 142 -5.90 -5.55 7.13
N GLY A 143 -5.80 -6.72 6.52
CA GLY A 143 -6.95 -7.59 6.26
C GLY A 143 -7.68 -8.02 7.52
N LYS A 144 -6.95 -8.35 8.59
CA LYS A 144 -7.55 -8.70 9.89
C LYS A 144 -8.33 -7.54 10.50
N THR A 145 -7.81 -6.32 10.40
CA THR A 145 -8.52 -5.11 10.86
C THR A 145 -9.81 -4.90 10.07
N VAL A 146 -9.75 -4.96 8.75
CA VAL A 146 -10.93 -4.80 7.88
C VAL A 146 -11.96 -5.89 8.20
N ALA A 147 -11.54 -7.14 8.34
CA ALA A 147 -12.43 -8.24 8.63
C ALA A 147 -13.13 -8.09 9.99
N ALA A 148 -12.40 -7.70 11.03
CA ALA A 148 -12.95 -7.50 12.37
C ALA A 148 -14.00 -6.38 12.39
N LEU A 149 -13.71 -5.25 11.78
CA LEU A 149 -14.62 -4.10 11.70
C LEU A 149 -15.84 -4.37 10.80
N THR A 150 -15.69 -5.21 9.80
CA THR A 150 -16.81 -5.65 8.95
C THR A 150 -17.75 -6.57 9.71
N LYS A 151 -17.18 -7.53 10.46
CA LYS A 151 -17.96 -8.49 11.24
C LYS A 151 -18.74 -7.83 12.38
N ASP A 152 -18.20 -6.81 13.01
CA ASP A 152 -18.88 -6.09 14.09
C ASP A 152 -19.87 -5.04 13.60
N GLY A 153 -19.95 -4.84 12.29
CA GLY A 153 -20.86 -3.88 11.65
C GLY A 153 -20.38 -2.44 11.63
N SER A 154 -19.14 -2.17 12.05
CA SER A 154 -18.58 -0.82 12.09
C SER A 154 -18.35 -0.25 10.69
N ILE A 155 -17.98 -1.10 9.73
CA ILE A 155 -17.73 -0.71 8.34
C ILE A 155 -18.43 -1.63 7.34
N LEU A 156 -18.70 -1.08 6.17
CA LEU A 156 -18.99 -1.87 4.97
C LEU A 156 -17.68 -2.00 4.16
N SER A 157 -17.30 -3.21 3.80
CA SER A 157 -16.09 -3.43 3.00
C SER A 157 -16.36 -4.20 1.72
N VAL A 158 -15.65 -3.80 0.68
CA VAL A 158 -15.66 -4.47 -0.62
C VAL A 158 -14.22 -4.65 -1.07
N ALA A 159 -13.87 -5.86 -1.46
CA ALA A 159 -12.56 -6.19 -2.03
C ALA A 159 -12.73 -6.73 -3.44
N GLY A 160 -11.89 -6.27 -4.36
CA GLY A 160 -11.94 -6.68 -5.77
C GLY A 160 -10.56 -6.86 -6.36
N GLY A 161 -10.53 -7.63 -7.46
CA GLY A 161 -9.30 -7.99 -8.16
C GLY A 161 -8.77 -9.36 -7.75
N GLY A 162 -8.21 -10.08 -8.73
CA GLY A 162 -7.73 -11.45 -8.54
C GLY A 162 -6.65 -11.56 -7.46
N ASP A 163 -5.68 -10.67 -7.47
CA ASP A 163 -4.60 -10.64 -6.49
C ASP A 163 -5.11 -10.32 -5.08
N THR A 164 -6.09 -9.43 -4.97
CA THR A 164 -6.71 -9.08 -3.68
C THR A 164 -7.42 -10.28 -3.09
N VAL A 165 -8.23 -10.96 -3.89
CA VAL A 165 -8.96 -12.15 -3.46
C VAL A 165 -7.98 -13.26 -3.06
N ALA A 166 -6.93 -13.48 -3.84
CA ALA A 166 -5.88 -14.46 -3.53
C ALA A 166 -5.15 -14.11 -2.23
N ALA A 167 -4.83 -12.85 -2.01
CA ALA A 167 -4.15 -12.39 -0.79
C ALA A 167 -5.04 -12.57 0.45
N LEU A 168 -6.32 -12.26 0.36
CA LEU A 168 -7.27 -12.45 1.45
C LEU A 168 -7.49 -13.94 1.76
N ALA A 169 -7.58 -14.79 0.74
CA ALA A 169 -7.66 -16.24 0.91
C ALA A 169 -6.39 -16.80 1.59
N HIS A 170 -5.23 -16.34 1.17
CA HIS A 170 -3.94 -16.69 1.80
C HIS A 170 -3.91 -16.29 3.28
N ALA A 171 -4.48 -15.15 3.62
CA ALA A 171 -4.58 -14.66 5.00
C ALA A 171 -5.66 -15.35 5.83
N GLY A 172 -6.48 -16.21 5.25
CA GLY A 172 -7.58 -16.89 5.95
C GLY A 172 -8.79 -15.98 6.22
N ILE A 173 -8.97 -14.97 5.40
CA ILE A 173 -10.03 -13.96 5.54
C ILE A 173 -11.14 -14.18 4.52
#